data_1c46d1a2e57eceb215436059c7e0e150
#
_entry.id   1c46d1a2e57eceb215436059c7e0e150
#
_cell.length_a   1.000
_cell.length_b   1.000
_cell.length_c   1.000
_cell.angle_alpha   90.00
_cell.angle_beta   90.00
_cell.angle_gamma   90.00
#
_symmetry.space_group_name_H-M   'P 1'
#
loop_
_entity.id
_entity.type
_entity.pdbx_description
1 polymer ?
#
loop_
_entity_poly.entity_id
_entity_poly.type
_entity_poly.pdbx_seq_one_letter_code
_entity_poly.pdbx_strand_id
1 'polypeptide(L)' 'STAKDVDNLDKSQINDLIQKAEANLNAQSTDKERYVASYKLETLKEISQ' A
#
# COMPACT_ATOMS: atom_id res chain seq x y z
N SER A 1 4.86 18.68 -19.63
CA SER A 1 5.00 19.05 -18.23
C SER A 1 4.05 18.26 -17.37
N THR A 2 2.87 18.06 -17.86
CA THR A 2 1.88 17.30 -17.12
C THR A 2 2.28 15.84 -16.98
N ALA A 3 3.06 15.35 -17.92
CA ALA A 3 3.50 13.96 -17.89
C ALA A 3 4.32 13.66 -16.64
N LYS A 4 4.97 14.67 -16.13
CA LYS A 4 5.80 14.49 -14.94
C LYS A 4 4.95 14.09 -13.74
N ASP A 5 3.78 14.63 -13.65
CA ASP A 5 2.92 14.33 -12.53
C ASP A 5 2.51 12.88 -12.49
N VAL A 6 2.39 12.29 -13.66
CA VAL A 6 2.02 10.89 -13.74
C VAL A 6 3.16 9.99 -13.24
N ASP A 7 4.37 10.32 -13.67
CA ASP A 7 5.53 9.52 -13.28
C ASP A 7 5.88 9.70 -11.83
N ASN A 8 5.62 10.89 -11.33
CA ASN A 8 6.04 11.24 -9.98
C ASN A 8 4.88 11.11 -9.02
N LEU A 9 4.61 9.89 -8.64
CA LEU A 9 3.53 9.62 -7.69
C LEU A 9 3.80 10.34 -6.37
N ASP A 10 2.75 10.89 -5.82
CA ASP A 10 2.84 11.60 -4.56
C ASP A 10 3.10 10.61 -3.44
N LYS A 11 4.20 10.81 -2.73
CA LYS A 11 4.56 9.91 -1.63
C LYS A 11 3.51 9.94 -0.53
N SER A 12 2.84 11.08 -0.38
CA SER A 12 1.76 11.16 0.60
C SER A 12 0.65 10.17 0.28
N GLN A 13 0.31 10.04 -1.00
CA GLN A 13 -0.72 9.10 -1.42
C GLN A 13 -0.28 7.66 -1.18
N ILE A 14 0.97 7.38 -1.47
CA ILE A 14 1.48 6.03 -1.26
C ILE A 14 1.49 5.69 0.23
N ASN A 15 1.94 6.64 1.06
CA ASN A 15 1.93 6.43 2.49
C ASN A 15 0.51 6.17 3.01
N ASP A 16 -0.45 6.91 2.48
CA ASP A 16 -1.84 6.73 2.87
C ASP A 16 -2.31 5.33 2.53
N LEU A 17 -1.95 4.86 1.35
CA LEU A 17 -2.31 3.51 0.94
C LEU A 17 -1.68 2.46 1.84
N ILE A 18 -0.43 2.69 2.23
CA ILE A 18 0.26 1.77 3.14
C ILE A 18 -0.44 1.73 4.48
N GLN A 19 -0.81 2.89 5.01
CA GLN A 19 -1.50 2.93 6.29
C GLN A 19 -2.84 2.21 6.22
N LYS A 20 -3.56 2.40 5.12
CA LYS A 20 -4.83 1.72 4.95
C LYS A 20 -4.63 0.22 4.84
N ALA A 21 -3.58 -0.20 4.16
CA ALA A 21 -3.28 -1.61 4.04
C ALA A 21 -2.93 -2.22 5.39
N GLU A 22 -2.20 -1.48 6.21
CA GLU A 22 -1.85 -1.96 7.55
C GLU A 22 -3.10 -2.09 8.42
N ALA A 23 -3.98 -1.11 8.35
CA ALA A 23 -5.22 -1.17 9.10
C ALA A 23 -6.07 -2.34 8.63
N ASN A 24 -6.10 -2.55 7.33
CA ASN A 24 -6.85 -3.67 6.78
C ASN A 24 -6.27 -5.00 7.26
N LEU A 25 -4.96 -5.10 7.27
CA LEU A 25 -4.29 -6.31 7.75
C LEU A 25 -4.68 -6.60 9.20
N ASN A 26 -4.64 -5.57 10.03
CA ASN A 26 -4.97 -5.74 11.44
C ASN A 26 -6.44 -6.10 11.65
N ALA A 27 -7.29 -5.72 10.71
CA ALA A 27 -8.72 -6.00 10.81
C ALA A 27 -9.10 -7.40 10.35
N GLN A 28 -8.18 -8.10 9.69
CA GLN A 28 -8.49 -9.43 9.19
C GLN A 28 -8.58 -10.44 10.33
N SER A 29 -9.54 -11.36 10.20
CA SER A 29 -9.77 -12.34 11.23
C SER A 29 -9.09 -13.68 10.96
N THR A 30 -8.97 -14.05 9.69
CA THR A 30 -8.44 -15.35 9.32
C THR A 30 -7.00 -15.24 8.86
N ASP A 31 -6.25 -16.31 9.04
CA ASP A 31 -4.86 -16.35 8.62
C ASP A 31 -4.74 -16.16 7.12
N LYS A 32 -5.66 -16.76 6.38
CA LYS A 32 -5.63 -16.67 4.93
C LYS A 32 -5.77 -15.23 4.47
N GLU A 33 -6.74 -14.53 5.04
CA GLU A 33 -6.96 -13.14 4.68
C GLU A 33 -5.80 -12.26 5.11
N ARG A 34 -5.24 -12.56 6.26
CA ARG A 34 -4.07 -11.81 6.74
C ARG A 34 -2.89 -12.01 5.81
N TYR A 35 -2.74 -13.23 5.32
CA TYR A 35 -1.64 -13.51 4.39
C TYR A 35 -1.76 -12.67 3.12
N VAL A 36 -2.95 -12.60 2.56
CA VAL A 36 -3.18 -11.81 1.35
C VAL A 36 -2.96 -10.33 1.63
N ALA A 37 -3.49 -9.84 2.74
CA ALA A 37 -3.32 -8.43 3.09
C ALA A 37 -1.86 -8.09 3.32
N SER A 38 -1.12 -8.98 3.93
CA SER A 38 0.31 -8.79 4.16
C SER A 38 1.06 -8.69 2.84
N TYR A 39 0.70 -9.52 1.89
CA TYR A 39 1.34 -9.50 0.59
C TYR A 39 1.11 -8.15 -0.11
N LYS A 40 -0.12 -7.65 -0.03
CA LYS A 40 -0.43 -6.36 -0.63
C LYS A 40 0.37 -5.24 0.03
N LEU A 41 0.49 -5.31 1.33
CA LEU A 41 1.24 -4.30 2.08
C LEU A 41 2.71 -4.30 1.66
N GLU A 42 3.30 -5.47 1.53
CA GLU A 42 4.69 -5.57 1.11
C GLU A 42 4.89 -5.00 -0.27
N THR A 43 3.95 -5.27 -1.17
CA THR A 43 4.03 -4.73 -2.52
C THR A 43 4.00 -3.21 -2.52
N LEU A 44 3.12 -2.63 -1.70
CA LEU A 44 3.03 -1.18 -1.59
C LEU A 44 4.32 -0.58 -1.06
N LYS A 45 4.95 -1.24 -0.10
CA LYS A 45 6.20 -0.75 0.46
C LYS A 45 7.30 -0.76 -0.57
N GLU A 46 7.33 -1.77 -1.42
CA GLU A 46 8.34 -1.82 -2.47
C GLU A 46 8.14 -0.69 -3.48
N ILE A 47 6.90 -0.39 -3.80
CA ILE A 47 6.61 0.69 -4.73
C ILE A 47 7.07 2.02 -4.16
N SER A 48 6.96 2.18 -2.85
CA SER A 48 7.28 3.45 -2.21
C SER A 48 8.78 3.70 -2.09
N GLN A 49 9.58 2.68 -2.34
CA GLN A 49 11.04 2.86 -2.28
C GLN A 49 11.58 3.56 -3.54
#